data_c6cf83671a19cbf43fc5ad74d6e6b8d5
#
_entry.id   c6cf83671a19cbf43fc5ad74d6e6b8d5
#
_cell.length_a   1.000
_cell.length_b   1.000
_cell.length_c   1.000
_cell.angle_alpha   90.00
_cell.angle_beta   90.00
_cell.angle_gamma   90.00
#
_symmetry.space_group_name_H-M   'P 1'
#
loop_
_entity.id
_entity.type
_entity.pdbx_description
1 polymer ?
#
loop_
_entity_poly.entity_id
_entity_poly.type
_entity_poly.pdbx_seq_one_letter_code
_entity_poly.pdbx_strand_id
1 'polypeptide(L)'
;MTDVKKLFINTLKPFGYKIILQGSMAAEEKYPDNFFTFFNNSADSQEFYDNEEKSIIWDFDLNFYSNKVTITNSILLEAKKKLKEAGFIVNGKGYDVASDQSSHTGRGINVLYIEREE
;
A
#
# COMPACT_ATOMS: atom_id res chain seq x y z
N MET A 1 11.46 -6.30 -16.85
CA MET A 1 11.34 -6.40 -15.39
C MET A 1 10.31 -5.39 -14.87
N THR A 2 9.44 -5.82 -14.00
CA THR A 2 8.37 -4.95 -13.46
C THR A 2 8.93 -4.08 -12.33
N ASP A 3 8.66 -2.78 -12.39
CA ASP A 3 8.92 -1.90 -11.25
C ASP A 3 7.71 -2.00 -10.31
N VAL A 4 7.84 -2.82 -9.29
CA VAL A 4 6.73 -3.18 -8.39
C VAL A 4 6.23 -1.97 -7.60
N LYS A 5 7.12 -1.11 -7.10
CA LYS A 5 6.71 0.10 -6.39
C LYS A 5 5.93 1.04 -7.30
N LYS A 6 6.40 1.20 -8.54
CA LYS A 6 5.73 2.05 -9.52
C LYS A 6 4.36 1.50 -9.89
N LEU A 7 4.25 0.18 -10.07
CA LEU A 7 2.98 -0.48 -10.32
C LEU A 7 2.01 -0.24 -9.17
N PHE A 8 2.49 -0.39 -7.93
CA PHE A 8 1.70 -0.16 -6.73
C PHE A 8 1.13 1.27 -6.70
N ILE A 9 2.01 2.26 -6.88
CA ILE A 9 1.60 3.67 -6.87
C ILE A 9 0.65 3.98 -8.02
N ASN A 10 0.95 3.51 -9.23
CA ASN A 10 0.12 3.77 -10.40
C ASN A 10 -1.27 3.16 -10.27
N THR A 11 -1.41 2.02 -9.59
CA THR A 11 -2.70 1.40 -9.34
C THR A 11 -3.58 2.26 -8.46
N LEU A 12 -2.99 3.01 -7.52
CA LEU A 12 -3.72 3.85 -6.58
C LEU A 12 -3.97 5.28 -7.09
N LYS A 13 -3.21 5.74 -8.09
CA LYS A 13 -3.36 7.10 -8.62
C LYS A 13 -4.78 7.47 -9.06
N PRO A 14 -5.55 6.58 -9.70
CA PRO A 14 -6.91 6.93 -10.15
C PRO A 14 -7.87 7.34 -9.03
N PHE A 15 -7.57 7.00 -7.78
CA PHE A 15 -8.40 7.47 -6.65
C PHE A 15 -8.32 8.98 -6.46
N GLY A 16 -7.26 9.63 -6.96
CA GLY A 16 -7.11 11.08 -6.87
C GLY A 16 -6.61 11.60 -5.53
N TYR A 17 -6.25 10.72 -4.60
CA TYR A 17 -5.72 11.10 -3.31
C TYR A 17 -4.19 11.09 -3.33
N LYS A 18 -3.59 11.91 -2.45
CA LYS A 18 -2.14 11.93 -2.29
C LYS A 18 -1.64 10.57 -1.80
N ILE A 19 -0.53 10.11 -2.35
CA ILE A 19 0.11 8.85 -1.95
C ILE A 19 1.49 9.20 -1.39
N ILE A 20 1.71 8.87 -0.12
CA ILE A 20 2.89 9.32 0.63
C ILE A 20 3.64 8.10 1.15
N LEU A 21 4.96 8.07 0.93
CA LEU A 21 5.80 7.09 1.61
C LEU A 21 5.76 7.39 3.11
N GLN A 22 5.46 6.40 3.92
CA GLN A 22 5.31 6.58 5.36
C GLN A 22 6.57 7.22 5.95
N GLY A 23 6.38 8.26 6.75
CA GLY A 23 7.46 9.00 7.38
C GLY A 23 8.05 10.11 6.52
N SER A 24 7.58 10.31 5.27
CA SER A 24 8.13 11.34 4.39
C SER A 24 7.43 12.69 4.50
N MET A 25 6.30 12.77 5.21
CA MET A 25 5.59 14.04 5.40
C MET A 25 6.31 14.88 6.45
N ALA A 26 6.56 16.16 6.13
CA ALA A 26 7.18 17.06 7.08
C ALA A 26 6.25 17.33 8.27
N ALA A 27 6.83 17.53 9.46
CA ALA A 27 6.06 17.69 10.69
C ALA A 27 5.10 18.88 10.66
N GLU A 28 5.47 19.95 9.98
CA GLU A 28 4.66 21.16 9.83
C GLU A 28 3.69 21.11 8.64
N GLU A 29 3.73 20.07 7.82
CA GLU A 29 2.78 19.93 6.73
C GLU A 29 1.38 19.66 7.27
N LYS A 30 0.41 20.32 6.67
CA LYS A 30 -0.99 20.05 6.98
C LYS A 30 -1.40 18.72 6.36
N TYR A 31 -2.07 17.87 7.13
CA TYR A 31 -2.60 16.63 6.62
C TYR A 31 -3.68 16.92 5.56
N PRO A 32 -3.60 16.27 4.38
CA PRO A 32 -4.74 16.28 3.45
C PRO A 32 -5.98 15.67 4.11
N ASP A 33 -7.15 16.02 3.63
CA ASP A 33 -8.40 15.44 4.14
C ASP A 33 -8.44 13.92 3.95
N ASN A 34 -7.89 13.44 2.82
CA ASN A 34 -7.82 12.03 2.47
C ASN A 34 -6.46 11.75 1.84
N PHE A 35 -5.81 10.69 2.26
CA PHE A 35 -4.55 10.31 1.64
C PHE A 35 -4.18 8.86 1.96
N PHE A 36 -3.35 8.28 1.08
CA PHE A 36 -2.73 6.98 1.32
C PHE A 36 -1.31 7.16 1.84
N THR A 37 -0.89 6.27 2.73
CA THR A 37 0.53 6.08 3.02
C THR A 37 0.88 4.63 2.71
N PHE A 38 2.14 4.39 2.37
CA PHE A 38 2.61 3.04 2.14
C PHE A 38 4.01 2.85 2.69
N PHE A 39 4.35 1.61 2.97
CA PHE A 39 5.67 1.23 3.44
C PHE A 39 6.03 -0.12 2.83
N ASN A 40 7.24 -0.22 2.29
CA ASN A 40 7.74 -1.50 1.80
C ASN A 40 8.48 -2.19 2.94
N ASN A 41 7.89 -3.25 3.47
CA ASN A 41 8.47 -4.00 4.59
C ASN A 41 9.67 -4.83 4.15
N SER A 42 9.57 -5.46 2.96
CA SER A 42 10.63 -6.34 2.47
C SER A 42 10.45 -6.65 1.00
N ALA A 43 11.54 -7.13 0.39
CA ALA A 43 11.54 -7.69 -0.96
C ALA A 43 12.51 -8.87 -0.93
N ASP A 44 12.00 -10.04 -0.56
CA ASP A 44 12.82 -11.21 -0.27
C ASP A 44 12.77 -12.24 -1.38
N SER A 45 13.94 -12.82 -1.68
CA SER A 45 14.06 -13.90 -2.65
C SER A 45 13.51 -15.20 -2.07
N GLN A 46 12.76 -15.94 -2.88
CA GLN A 46 12.07 -17.16 -2.43
C GLN A 46 12.52 -18.44 -3.12
N GLU A 47 12.99 -18.34 -4.35
CA GLU A 47 13.39 -19.52 -5.12
C GLU A 47 14.79 -19.34 -5.68
N PHE A 48 15.62 -20.37 -5.53
CA PHE A 48 16.98 -20.35 -6.03
C PHE A 48 17.27 -21.62 -6.84
N TYR A 49 17.83 -21.42 -8.03
CA TYR A 49 18.37 -22.50 -8.86
C TYR A 49 19.76 -22.08 -9.33
N ASP A 50 20.78 -22.91 -9.09
CA ASP A 50 22.16 -22.59 -9.46
C ASP A 50 22.64 -21.23 -8.93
N ASN A 51 22.25 -20.90 -7.68
CA ASN A 51 22.54 -19.64 -7.01
C ASN A 51 21.89 -18.42 -7.67
N GLU A 52 20.86 -18.60 -8.47
CA GLU A 52 20.08 -17.51 -9.04
C GLU A 52 18.70 -17.45 -8.40
N GLU A 53 18.27 -16.25 -8.04
CA GLU A 53 16.92 -16.07 -7.52
C GLU A 53 15.90 -16.15 -8.66
N LYS A 54 14.77 -16.83 -8.43
CA LYS A 54 13.72 -17.03 -9.43
C LYS A 54 12.45 -16.26 -9.14
N SER A 55 12.27 -15.84 -7.90
CA SER A 55 11.15 -14.96 -7.55
C SER A 55 11.50 -14.09 -6.35
N ILE A 56 10.82 -12.95 -6.28
CA ILE A 56 10.95 -12.00 -5.16
C ILE A 56 9.55 -11.74 -4.65
N ILE A 57 9.36 -11.87 -3.34
CA ILE A 57 8.10 -11.49 -2.72
C ILE A 57 8.25 -10.09 -2.13
N TRP A 58 7.47 -9.17 -2.67
CA TRP A 58 7.37 -7.80 -2.16
C TRP A 58 6.26 -7.74 -1.13
N ASP A 59 6.53 -7.09 0.00
CA ASP A 59 5.61 -6.97 1.11
C ASP A 59 5.43 -5.48 1.44
N PHE A 60 4.19 -4.99 1.29
CA PHE A 60 3.84 -3.60 1.56
C PHE A 60 2.78 -3.51 2.63
N ASP A 61 2.84 -2.45 3.43
CA ASP A 61 1.70 -2.01 4.22
C ASP A 61 1.10 -0.79 3.54
N LEU A 62 -0.20 -0.83 3.30
CA LEU A 62 -0.96 0.27 2.74
C LEU A 62 -1.93 0.78 3.79
N ASN A 63 -1.90 2.07 4.04
CA ASN A 63 -2.82 2.71 4.97
C ASN A 63 -3.59 3.82 4.25
N PHE A 64 -4.85 3.98 4.60
CA PHE A 64 -5.64 5.10 4.14
C PHE A 64 -6.16 5.89 5.34
N TYR A 65 -5.96 7.20 5.30
CA TYR A 65 -6.38 8.12 6.35
C TYR A 65 -7.41 9.09 5.78
N SER A 66 -8.44 9.39 6.57
CA SER A 66 -9.46 10.34 6.19
C SER A 66 -10.02 11.06 7.41
N ASN A 67 -10.38 12.33 7.22
CA ASN A 67 -11.13 13.05 8.23
C ASN A 67 -12.62 12.70 8.21
N LYS A 68 -13.03 11.81 7.30
CA LYS A 68 -14.39 11.29 7.21
C LYS A 68 -14.38 9.80 7.55
N VAL A 69 -14.75 9.47 8.78
CA VAL A 69 -14.72 8.08 9.26
C VAL A 69 -15.54 7.14 8.37
N THR A 70 -16.59 7.63 7.74
CA THR A 70 -17.49 6.81 6.93
C THR A 70 -16.85 6.28 5.64
N ILE A 71 -15.84 6.94 5.10
CA ILE A 71 -15.20 6.51 3.84
C ILE A 71 -13.88 5.79 4.06
N THR A 72 -13.30 5.87 5.24
CA THR A 72 -11.96 5.31 5.50
C THR A 72 -11.88 3.83 5.11
N ASN A 73 -12.83 3.03 5.58
CA ASN A 73 -12.83 1.61 5.28
C ASN A 73 -13.26 1.30 3.84
N SER A 74 -14.26 2.01 3.32
CA SER A 74 -14.78 1.74 1.97
C SER A 74 -13.73 2.04 0.89
N ILE A 75 -12.98 3.12 1.04
CA ILE A 75 -11.91 3.46 0.09
C ILE A 75 -10.79 2.42 0.16
N LEU A 76 -10.42 1.97 1.36
CA LEU A 76 -9.40 0.93 1.50
C LEU A 76 -9.82 -0.37 0.81
N LEU A 77 -11.08 -0.77 0.94
CA LEU A 77 -11.59 -1.98 0.30
C LEU A 77 -11.66 -1.85 -1.23
N GLU A 78 -11.94 -0.65 -1.74
CA GLU A 78 -11.85 -0.40 -3.17
C GLU A 78 -10.41 -0.46 -3.67
N ALA A 79 -9.47 0.08 -2.90
CA ALA A 79 -8.04 -0.03 -3.20
C ALA A 79 -7.61 -1.49 -3.26
N LYS A 80 -8.06 -2.31 -2.31
CA LYS A 80 -7.82 -3.76 -2.31
C LYS A 80 -8.28 -4.38 -3.62
N LYS A 81 -9.49 -4.06 -4.07
CA LYS A 81 -10.03 -4.59 -5.32
C LYS A 81 -9.15 -4.23 -6.51
N LYS A 82 -8.74 -2.96 -6.60
CA LYS A 82 -7.88 -2.49 -7.70
C LYS A 82 -6.51 -3.16 -7.67
N LEU A 83 -5.94 -3.33 -6.50
CA LEU A 83 -4.64 -3.99 -6.36
C LEU A 83 -4.73 -5.47 -6.76
N LYS A 84 -5.78 -6.17 -6.39
CA LYS A 84 -5.99 -7.56 -6.82
C LYS A 84 -6.13 -7.65 -8.34
N GLU A 85 -6.84 -6.73 -8.97
CA GLU A 85 -6.97 -6.67 -10.43
C GLU A 85 -5.62 -6.43 -11.11
N ALA A 86 -4.72 -5.71 -10.45
CA ALA A 86 -3.37 -5.44 -10.98
C ALA A 86 -2.36 -6.56 -10.70
N GLY A 87 -2.79 -7.64 -10.02
CA GLY A 87 -1.94 -8.80 -9.78
C GLY A 87 -1.36 -8.89 -8.37
N PHE A 88 -1.71 -7.98 -7.47
CA PHE A 88 -1.27 -8.05 -6.08
C PHE A 88 -2.10 -9.06 -5.30
N ILE A 89 -1.49 -9.62 -4.25
CA ILE A 89 -2.16 -10.55 -3.33
C ILE A 89 -2.57 -9.76 -2.09
N VAL A 90 -3.88 -9.63 -1.89
CA VAL A 90 -4.41 -8.87 -0.76
C VAL A 90 -5.52 -9.69 -0.11
N ASN A 91 -5.32 -10.07 1.14
CA ASN A 91 -6.29 -10.90 1.87
C ASN A 91 -6.84 -10.16 3.08
N GLY A 92 -8.07 -10.54 3.47
CA GLY A 92 -8.70 -9.97 4.64
C GLY A 92 -9.31 -8.59 4.36
N LYS A 93 -9.74 -7.93 5.43
CA LYS A 93 -10.42 -6.63 5.36
C LYS A 93 -9.62 -5.51 6.01
N GLY A 94 -8.37 -5.79 6.38
CA GLY A 94 -7.52 -4.79 6.99
C GLY A 94 -7.72 -4.65 8.49
N TYR A 95 -7.15 -3.60 9.03
CA TYR A 95 -7.11 -3.34 10.47
C TYR A 95 -7.08 -1.84 10.72
N ASP A 96 -7.47 -1.45 11.92
CA ASP A 96 -7.40 -0.04 12.30
C ASP A 96 -5.95 0.36 12.55
N VAL A 97 -5.60 1.56 12.11
CA VAL A 97 -4.28 2.15 12.39
C VAL A 97 -4.48 3.49 13.05
N ALA A 98 -3.59 3.79 14.00
CA ALA A 98 -3.62 5.07 14.70
C ALA A 98 -3.20 6.19 13.75
N SER A 99 -3.85 7.35 13.90
CA SER A 99 -3.47 8.57 13.21
C SER A 99 -2.77 9.50 14.19
N ASP A 100 -1.75 10.21 13.69
CA ASP A 100 -1.07 11.24 14.49
C ASP A 100 -1.95 12.48 14.70
N GLN A 101 -3.01 12.62 13.89
CA GLN A 101 -3.96 13.72 13.99
C GLN A 101 -5.31 13.20 14.47
N SER A 102 -5.84 13.79 15.53
CA SER A 102 -7.14 13.38 16.08
C SER A 102 -8.32 13.61 15.13
N SER A 103 -8.13 14.45 14.12
CA SER A 103 -9.13 14.70 13.08
C SER A 103 -9.29 13.57 12.07
N HIS A 104 -8.35 12.62 12.03
CA HIS A 104 -8.29 11.57 11.01
C HIS A 104 -8.44 10.19 11.62
N THR A 105 -9.05 9.28 10.87
CA THR A 105 -9.06 7.85 11.17
C THR A 105 -8.27 7.13 10.10
N GLY A 106 -7.69 5.97 10.45
CA GLY A 106 -6.88 5.20 9.53
C GLY A 106 -7.28 3.74 9.50
N ARG A 107 -7.15 3.13 8.30
CA ARG A 107 -7.28 1.68 8.09
C ARG A 107 -6.10 1.22 7.26
N GLY A 108 -5.56 0.07 7.61
CA GLY A 108 -4.42 -0.50 6.91
C GLY A 108 -4.69 -1.91 6.43
N ILE A 109 -3.90 -2.33 5.44
CA ILE A 109 -3.97 -3.68 4.90
C ILE A 109 -2.60 -4.07 4.36
N ASN A 110 -2.27 -5.37 4.50
CA ASN A 110 -1.00 -5.89 3.99
C ASN A 110 -1.18 -6.33 2.54
N VAL A 111 -0.21 -6.00 1.69
CA VAL A 111 -0.24 -6.24 0.26
C VAL A 111 1.04 -6.93 -0.17
N LEU A 112 0.91 -8.06 -0.87
CA LEU A 112 2.05 -8.81 -1.38
C LEU A 112 2.06 -8.81 -2.91
N TYR A 113 3.24 -8.93 -3.47
CA TYR A 113 3.41 -9.12 -4.91
C TYR A 113 4.54 -10.11 -5.16
N ILE A 114 4.29 -11.10 -6.01
CA ILE A 114 5.32 -12.07 -6.39
C ILE A 114 5.85 -11.66 -7.75
N GLU A 115 7.09 -11.16 -7.75
CA GLU A 115 7.80 -10.83 -8.98
C GLU A 115 8.59 -12.05 -9.42
N ARG A 116 8.30 -12.56 -10.61
CA ARG A 116 8.98 -13.74 -11.14
C ARG A 116 9.97 -13.31 -12.20
N GLU A 117 11.13 -13.96 -12.19
CA GLU A 117 12.11 -13.80 -13.22
C GLU A 117 11.66 -14.59 -14.46
N GLU A 118 11.73 -13.97 -15.63
CA GLU A 118 11.35 -14.60 -16.89
C GLU A 118 12.53 -15.27 -17.58
#